data_d50916fc85e980ac4c41aa026f232b29
#
_entry.id   d50916fc85e980ac4c41aa026f232b29
#
_cell.length_a   1.000
_cell.length_b   1.000
_cell.length_c   1.000
_cell.angle_alpha   90.00
_cell.angle_beta   90.00
_cell.angle_gamma   90.00
#
_symmetry.space_group_name_H-M   'P 1'
#
loop_
_entity.id
_entity.type
_entity.pdbx_description
1 polymer ?
#
loop_
_entity_poly.entity_id
_entity_poly.type
_entity_poly.pdbx_seq_one_letter_code
_entity_poly.pdbx_strand_id
1 'polypeptide(L)'
;MSISHTLRATLEAPGHETGTSAPFIRIMRGWALLLLIAFMLQGCGLVIDAVQLLHPIATNELDAICARGQIRVGMAVEPFQPFVFPAIYTDEGLRVTGLDVELVREISAALSQRCGNKEPIVPTLQLIRFRNLFIELTEGNLDLFVSSISANVAAPGRIGLAYSNPYFYAGGIGGITARPDVSERVNAYIRRSSERVADAQLMSEALAGLTVAVQEGTSAQFYAEANLKGITLVLCDSLPAAFESQHPPIDLILGKEPVLNYTVRRVRKDWQLLTMGNGKPLVLTREHYAIVTDEESYRLRRFLNDLLFRLDESGRLIEMRQRWLEENYAYPRRAATEGLPFAAEKMPQHYDQGQCRLADTRSR
;
A
#
# COMPACT_ATOMS: atom_id res chain seq x y z
N MET A 1 -35.21 -32.05 72.35
CA MET A 1 -34.51 -31.84 73.69
C MET A 1 -34.31 -30.32 73.72
N SER A 2 -35.20 -29.62 74.41
CA SER A 2 -35.18 -29.24 75.80
C SER A 2 -34.16 -28.12 76.05
N ILE A 3 -34.40 -27.00 76.61
CA ILE A 3 -35.30 -26.33 77.51
C ILE A 3 -34.76 -24.93 77.65
N SER A 4 -35.51 -23.84 77.41
CA SER A 4 -36.09 -22.92 78.39
C SER A 4 -35.11 -22.14 79.29
N HIS A 5 -35.25 -20.91 79.57
CA HIS A 5 -36.10 -20.07 80.40
C HIS A 5 -35.57 -18.63 80.39
N THR A 6 -36.38 -17.68 80.08
CA THR A 6 -37.08 -16.70 80.91
C THR A 6 -36.27 -15.89 81.94
N LEU A 7 -36.30 -14.58 81.83
CA LEU A 7 -36.92 -13.68 82.81
C LEU A 7 -36.77 -12.21 82.48
N ARG A 8 -37.83 -11.58 82.41
CA ARG A 8 -38.39 -10.27 82.63
C ARG A 8 -37.75 -9.42 83.73
N ALA A 9 -37.57 -8.22 83.51
CA ALA A 9 -37.80 -7.15 84.45
C ALA A 9 -37.95 -5.79 83.77
N THR A 10 -39.12 -5.27 83.91
CA THR A 10 -39.57 -3.90 83.66
C THR A 10 -38.94 -2.88 84.61
N LEU A 11 -38.67 -1.70 84.12
CA LEU A 11 -38.79 -0.48 84.93
C LEU A 11 -38.96 0.72 84.00
N GLU A 12 -39.93 1.55 84.38
CA GLU A 12 -40.50 2.72 83.74
C GLU A 12 -39.62 3.92 83.67
N ALA A 13 -40.09 4.84 82.80
CA ALA A 13 -39.62 6.14 82.35
C ALA A 13 -39.44 7.19 83.48
N PRO A 14 -38.91 8.42 83.21
CA PRO A 14 -39.69 9.38 82.44
C PRO A 14 -38.87 10.27 81.46
N GLY A 15 -39.61 10.95 80.58
CA GLY A 15 -39.24 11.74 79.51
C GLY A 15 -38.54 13.05 79.80
N HIS A 16 -37.88 13.55 78.75
CA HIS A 16 -37.73 14.98 78.51
C HIS A 16 -37.63 15.28 77.00
N GLU A 17 -38.50 16.19 76.57
CA GLU A 17 -38.53 16.84 75.29
C GLU A 17 -37.27 17.66 75.04
N THR A 18 -36.95 17.82 73.83
CA THR A 18 -36.48 19.03 73.06
C THR A 18 -35.44 18.52 72.06
N GLY A 19 -35.45 18.82 70.85
CA GLY A 19 -35.63 19.99 70.11
C GLY A 19 -35.06 19.77 68.72
N THR A 20 -35.80 20.08 67.76
CA THR A 20 -35.48 20.51 66.40
C THR A 20 -33.99 20.47 65.95
N SER A 21 -33.59 19.43 65.16
CA SER A 21 -32.42 19.46 64.32
C SER A 21 -32.59 18.87 62.90
N ALA A 22 -33.83 18.86 62.42
CA ALA A 22 -34.17 18.25 61.11
C ALA A 22 -33.76 19.04 59.86
N PRO A 23 -33.59 20.38 59.82
CA PRO A 23 -33.21 21.06 58.59
C PRO A 23 -31.70 21.00 58.31
N PHE A 24 -30.80 20.92 59.28
CA PHE A 24 -29.37 21.01 59.09
C PHE A 24 -28.78 19.73 58.48
N ILE A 25 -29.29 18.56 58.83
CA ILE A 25 -28.86 17.26 58.30
C ILE A 25 -29.27 17.08 56.82
N ARG A 26 -30.42 17.66 56.40
CA ARG A 26 -30.83 17.65 55.00
C ARG A 26 -29.99 18.54 54.13
N ILE A 27 -29.53 19.71 54.62
CA ILE A 27 -28.69 20.61 53.89
C ILE A 27 -27.26 20.03 53.78
N MET A 28 -26.72 19.44 54.83
CA MET A 28 -25.39 18.78 54.79
C MET A 28 -25.38 17.55 53.81
N ARG A 29 -26.48 16.76 53.76
CA ARG A 29 -26.62 15.66 52.80
C ARG A 29 -26.66 16.16 51.35
N GLY A 30 -27.33 17.28 51.10
CA GLY A 30 -27.36 17.92 49.76
C GLY A 30 -25.98 18.39 49.31
N TRP A 31 -25.24 19.03 50.22
CA TRP A 31 -23.88 19.48 49.91
C TRP A 31 -22.87 18.36 49.74
N ALA A 32 -22.99 17.25 50.52
CA ALA A 32 -22.17 16.06 50.36
C ALA A 32 -22.45 15.38 49.03
N LEU A 33 -23.70 15.32 48.56
CA LEU A 33 -24.06 14.77 47.27
C LEU A 33 -23.53 15.62 46.10
N LEU A 34 -23.63 16.95 46.22
CA LEU A 34 -23.06 17.86 45.21
C LEU A 34 -21.53 17.80 45.14
N LEU A 35 -20.85 17.68 46.27
CA LEU A 35 -19.40 17.47 46.30
C LEU A 35 -19.00 16.11 45.70
N LEU A 36 -19.78 15.07 45.93
CA LEU A 36 -19.53 13.74 45.38
C LEU A 36 -19.74 13.74 43.85
N ILE A 37 -20.77 14.44 43.35
CA ILE A 37 -21.02 14.63 41.92
C ILE A 37 -19.89 15.48 41.29
N ALA A 38 -19.47 16.54 41.93
CA ALA A 38 -18.37 17.36 41.46
C ALA A 38 -17.02 16.58 41.43
N PHE A 39 -16.79 15.71 42.42
CA PHE A 39 -15.61 14.85 42.45
C PHE A 39 -15.65 13.75 41.37
N MET A 40 -16.84 13.19 41.09
CA MET A 40 -17.06 12.26 39.99
C MET A 40 -16.86 12.92 38.61
N LEU A 41 -17.30 14.18 38.45
CA LEU A 41 -17.10 14.92 37.20
C LEU A 41 -15.63 15.31 36.96
N GLN A 42 -14.87 15.63 38.03
CA GLN A 42 -13.43 15.88 37.93
C GLN A 42 -12.63 14.58 37.75
N GLY A 43 -13.09 13.46 38.31
CA GLY A 43 -12.48 12.14 38.13
C GLY A 43 -12.54 11.65 36.68
N CYS A 44 -13.58 11.96 35.91
CA CYS A 44 -13.65 11.62 34.50
C CYS A 44 -12.56 12.29 33.66
N GLY A 45 -12.23 13.56 33.96
CA GLY A 45 -11.13 14.26 33.27
C GLY A 45 -9.76 13.61 33.52
N LEU A 46 -9.47 13.32 34.79
CA LEU A 46 -8.21 12.66 35.18
C LEU A 46 -8.07 11.26 34.63
N VAL A 47 -9.16 10.50 34.52
CA VAL A 47 -9.15 9.16 33.89
C VAL A 47 -8.94 9.26 32.39
N ILE A 48 -9.55 10.25 31.72
CA ILE A 48 -9.33 10.49 30.29
C ILE A 48 -7.88 10.90 30.05
N ASP A 49 -7.32 11.80 30.84
CA ASP A 49 -5.92 12.23 30.73
C ASP A 49 -4.96 11.07 31.03
N ALA A 50 -5.25 10.22 32.02
CA ALA A 50 -4.45 9.05 32.33
C ALA A 50 -4.54 7.97 31.24
N VAL A 51 -5.72 7.77 30.65
CA VAL A 51 -5.90 6.87 29.51
C VAL A 51 -5.19 7.40 28.27
N GLN A 52 -5.19 8.72 28.04
CA GLN A 52 -4.43 9.36 26.97
C GLN A 52 -2.91 9.27 27.18
N LEU A 53 -2.44 9.25 28.42
CA LEU A 53 -1.03 9.09 28.77
C LEU A 53 -0.56 7.64 28.62
N LEU A 54 -1.43 6.68 28.93
CA LEU A 54 -1.16 5.23 28.81
C LEU A 54 -1.37 4.69 27.41
N HIS A 55 -2.28 5.28 26.67
CA HIS A 55 -2.50 5.05 25.26
C HIS A 55 -2.43 6.41 24.57
N PRO A 56 -1.21 6.89 24.22
CA PRO A 56 -1.12 8.09 23.39
C PRO A 56 -1.99 7.83 22.17
N ILE A 57 -3.04 8.66 22.03
CA ILE A 57 -3.86 8.68 20.81
C ILE A 57 -2.84 8.73 19.70
N ALA A 58 -2.80 7.69 18.86
CA ALA A 58 -1.84 7.55 17.79
C ALA A 58 -1.70 8.92 17.13
N THR A 59 -0.50 9.49 17.22
CA THR A 59 -0.23 10.83 16.70
C THR A 59 -0.76 10.81 15.28
N ASN A 60 -1.72 11.69 15.00
CA ASN A 60 -2.33 11.75 13.68
C ASN A 60 -1.21 11.93 12.67
N GLU A 61 -0.89 10.89 11.90
CA GLU A 61 0.22 10.90 10.95
C GLU A 61 0.17 12.09 10.01
N LEU A 62 -1.02 12.50 9.60
CA LEU A 62 -1.20 13.69 8.78
C LEU A 62 -0.70 14.94 9.50
N ASP A 63 -0.99 15.10 10.81
CA ASP A 63 -0.49 16.20 11.61
C ASP A 63 1.02 16.09 11.85
N ALA A 64 1.54 14.87 12.00
CA ALA A 64 2.98 14.62 12.10
C ALA A 64 3.72 14.98 10.81
N ILE A 65 3.15 14.67 9.64
CA ILE A 65 3.67 15.08 8.33
C ILE A 65 3.68 16.61 8.24
N CYS A 66 2.58 17.28 8.62
CA CYS A 66 2.50 18.74 8.62
C CYS A 66 3.53 19.39 9.55
N ALA A 67 3.69 18.85 10.77
CA ALA A 67 4.66 19.36 11.74
C ALA A 67 6.11 19.17 11.30
N ARG A 68 6.41 18.04 10.65
CA ARG A 68 7.73 17.70 10.12
C ARG A 68 8.08 18.46 8.84
N GLY A 69 7.09 18.94 8.08
CA GLY A 69 7.29 19.58 6.79
C GLY A 69 7.74 18.63 5.67
N GLN A 70 7.65 17.34 5.90
CA GLN A 70 8.13 16.30 4.97
C GLN A 70 7.20 15.09 4.97
N ILE A 71 7.07 14.45 3.81
CA ILE A 71 6.42 13.15 3.66
C ILE A 71 7.44 12.11 3.18
N ARG A 72 7.54 10.98 3.89
CA ARG A 72 8.44 9.87 3.57
C ARG A 72 7.72 8.89 2.66
N VAL A 73 8.19 8.83 1.41
CA VAL A 73 7.54 8.03 0.37
C VAL A 73 8.47 6.90 -0.08
N GLY A 74 8.02 5.65 0.10
CA GLY A 74 8.66 4.47 -0.46
C GLY A 74 8.34 4.31 -1.94
N MET A 75 9.32 3.87 -2.71
CA MET A 75 9.17 3.58 -4.12
C MET A 75 10.12 2.45 -4.52
N ALA A 76 9.67 1.53 -5.38
CA ALA A 76 10.54 0.46 -5.85
C ALA A 76 11.74 1.03 -6.61
N VAL A 77 12.93 0.54 -6.25
CA VAL A 77 14.18 0.93 -6.93
C VAL A 77 14.28 0.28 -8.30
N GLU A 78 13.66 -0.88 -8.47
CA GLU A 78 13.64 -1.59 -9.73
C GLU A 78 12.86 -0.78 -10.78
N PRO A 79 13.46 -0.54 -11.96
CA PRO A 79 12.78 0.17 -13.02
C PRO A 79 11.50 -0.52 -13.44
N PHE A 80 10.40 0.21 -13.41
CA PHE A 80 9.05 -0.28 -13.69
C PHE A 80 8.31 0.69 -14.63
N GLN A 81 8.97 0.99 -15.74
CA GLN A 81 8.46 1.94 -16.73
C GLN A 81 7.08 1.56 -17.26
N PRO A 82 6.16 2.52 -17.40
CA PRO A 82 6.31 3.96 -17.26
C PRO A 82 5.97 4.52 -15.87
N PHE A 83 5.75 3.67 -14.86
CA PHE A 83 5.41 4.11 -13.50
C PHE A 83 6.63 4.69 -12.76
N VAL A 84 7.75 3.98 -12.82
CA VAL A 84 9.03 4.44 -12.28
C VAL A 84 10.12 4.16 -13.32
N PHE A 85 10.81 5.21 -13.76
CA PHE A 85 11.95 5.10 -14.67
C PHE A 85 13.24 4.85 -13.89
N PRO A 86 14.28 4.32 -14.55
CA PRO A 86 15.60 4.24 -13.93
C PRO A 86 16.03 5.61 -13.41
N ALA A 87 16.71 5.62 -12.27
CA ALA A 87 17.28 6.85 -11.74
C ALA A 87 18.39 7.37 -12.65
N ILE A 88 18.51 8.68 -12.77
CA ILE A 88 19.56 9.32 -13.56
C ILE A 88 20.42 10.22 -12.70
N TYR A 89 21.71 10.28 -13.02
CA TYR A 89 22.65 11.21 -12.42
C TYR A 89 22.57 12.56 -13.13
N THR A 90 22.49 13.62 -12.36
CA THR A 90 22.58 15.02 -12.83
C THR A 90 23.63 15.74 -12.01
N ASP A 91 24.03 16.95 -12.41
CA ASP A 91 24.94 17.80 -11.65
C ASP A 91 24.39 18.16 -10.25
N GLU A 92 23.07 18.10 -10.08
CA GLU A 92 22.37 18.38 -8.82
C GLU A 92 22.07 17.10 -7.99
N GLY A 93 22.51 15.94 -8.44
CA GLY A 93 22.29 14.65 -7.78
C GLY A 93 21.40 13.69 -8.58
N LEU A 94 20.92 12.65 -7.90
CA LEU A 94 20.07 11.63 -8.51
C LEU A 94 18.63 12.13 -8.65
N ARG A 95 18.00 11.80 -9.78
CA ARG A 95 16.61 12.11 -10.07
C ARG A 95 15.86 10.89 -10.58
N VAL A 96 14.58 10.79 -10.21
CA VAL A 96 13.66 9.74 -10.67
C VAL A 96 12.39 10.38 -11.22
N THR A 97 11.76 9.72 -12.19
CA THR A 97 10.54 10.18 -12.84
C THR A 97 9.63 9.00 -13.20
N GLY A 98 8.39 9.29 -13.56
CA GLY A 98 7.37 8.31 -13.93
C GLY A 98 6.00 8.70 -13.41
N LEU A 99 4.98 7.92 -13.75
CA LEU A 99 3.60 8.17 -13.34
C LEU A 99 3.47 8.22 -11.81
N ASP A 100 4.08 7.26 -11.11
CA ASP A 100 4.03 7.17 -9.64
C ASP A 100 4.77 8.36 -8.99
N VAL A 101 5.86 8.82 -9.62
CA VAL A 101 6.62 9.99 -9.17
C VAL A 101 5.81 11.29 -9.36
N GLU A 102 5.09 11.41 -10.48
CA GLU A 102 4.18 12.54 -10.72
C GLU A 102 3.05 12.56 -9.69
N LEU A 103 2.49 11.39 -9.34
CA LEU A 103 1.47 11.28 -8.28
C LEU A 103 2.01 11.73 -6.92
N VAL A 104 3.26 11.41 -6.58
CA VAL A 104 3.89 11.89 -5.35
C VAL A 104 3.98 13.42 -5.31
N ARG A 105 4.20 14.08 -6.44
CA ARG A 105 4.16 15.56 -6.51
C ARG A 105 2.76 16.11 -6.22
N GLU A 106 1.73 15.50 -6.80
CA GLU A 106 0.33 15.90 -6.53
C GLU A 106 0.00 15.73 -5.03
N ILE A 107 0.46 14.62 -4.41
CA ILE A 107 0.30 14.39 -2.97
C ILE A 107 1.01 15.48 -2.16
N SER A 108 2.27 15.76 -2.48
CA SER A 108 3.07 16.77 -1.79
C SER A 108 2.47 18.18 -1.91
N ALA A 109 2.02 18.56 -3.10
CA ALA A 109 1.37 19.84 -3.33
C ALA A 109 0.06 19.97 -2.53
N ALA A 110 -0.77 18.93 -2.52
CA ALA A 110 -2.02 18.90 -1.77
C ALA A 110 -1.78 18.93 -0.24
N LEU A 111 -0.75 18.24 0.25
CA LEU A 111 -0.33 18.30 1.65
C LEU A 111 0.12 19.71 2.03
N SER A 112 0.89 20.39 1.19
CA SER A 112 1.34 21.76 1.41
C SER A 112 0.15 22.71 1.59
N GLN A 113 -0.88 22.57 0.77
CA GLN A 113 -2.13 23.33 0.89
C GLN A 113 -2.88 22.99 2.18
N ARG A 114 -2.95 21.69 2.52
CA ARG A 114 -3.67 21.21 3.72
C ARG A 114 -3.03 21.64 5.01
N CYS A 115 -1.69 21.60 5.08
CA CYS A 115 -0.93 21.94 6.27
C CYS A 115 -0.83 23.45 6.51
N GLY A 116 -0.93 24.28 5.48
CA GLY A 116 -0.81 25.73 5.58
C GLY A 116 0.57 26.19 6.08
N ASN A 117 1.60 25.36 5.89
CA ASN A 117 2.97 25.67 6.29
C ASN A 117 3.53 26.81 5.42
N LYS A 118 4.48 27.60 5.97
CA LYS A 118 5.18 28.64 5.20
C LYS A 118 5.99 28.02 4.06
N GLU A 119 6.62 26.88 4.31
CA GLU A 119 7.38 26.13 3.33
C GLU A 119 6.56 24.95 2.80
N PRO A 120 6.69 24.61 1.53
CA PRO A 120 6.03 23.44 0.95
C PRO A 120 6.44 22.14 1.64
N ILE A 121 5.50 21.20 1.75
CA ILE A 121 5.82 19.84 2.19
C ILE A 121 6.72 19.17 1.14
N VAL A 122 7.89 18.70 1.58
CA VAL A 122 8.89 18.09 0.68
C VAL A 122 8.71 16.58 0.69
N PRO A 123 8.59 15.93 -0.49
CA PRO A 123 8.61 14.48 -0.55
C PRO A 123 10.05 13.97 -0.39
N THR A 124 10.27 13.14 0.61
CA THR A 124 11.54 12.42 0.79
C THR A 124 11.38 11.03 0.21
N LEU A 125 11.91 10.85 -1.01
CA LEU A 125 11.85 9.55 -1.69
C LEU A 125 12.86 8.59 -1.09
N GLN A 126 12.39 7.36 -0.79
CA GLN A 126 13.21 6.24 -0.40
C GLN A 126 13.06 5.15 -1.47
N LEU A 127 14.14 4.94 -2.24
CA LEU A 127 14.19 3.87 -3.23
C LEU A 127 14.61 2.58 -2.54
N ILE A 128 13.68 1.64 -2.50
CA ILE A 128 13.75 0.41 -1.72
C ILE A 128 13.44 -0.75 -2.65
N ARG A 129 14.04 -1.93 -2.44
CA ARG A 129 13.63 -3.12 -3.19
C ARG A 129 12.16 -3.40 -2.97
N PHE A 130 11.45 -3.71 -4.05
CA PHE A 130 9.99 -3.88 -4.05
C PHE A 130 9.47 -4.73 -2.89
N ARG A 131 10.09 -5.89 -2.65
CA ARG A 131 9.70 -6.81 -1.57
C ARG A 131 9.86 -6.24 -0.16
N ASN A 132 10.74 -5.24 0.02
CA ASN A 132 11.02 -4.64 1.32
C ASN A 132 10.11 -3.44 1.64
N LEU A 133 9.39 -2.88 0.65
CA LEU A 133 8.49 -1.75 0.83
C LEU A 133 7.44 -2.00 1.92
N PHE A 134 6.97 -3.23 2.01
CA PHE A 134 5.93 -3.63 2.95
C PHE A 134 6.41 -3.57 4.39
N ILE A 135 7.62 -4.10 4.67
CA ILE A 135 8.20 -4.10 6.00
C ILE A 135 8.61 -2.68 6.43
N GLU A 136 9.20 -1.90 5.53
CA GLU A 136 9.61 -0.52 5.83
C GLU A 136 8.41 0.37 6.20
N LEU A 137 7.23 0.11 5.61
CA LEU A 137 6.01 0.82 5.97
C LEU A 137 5.50 0.39 7.34
N THR A 138 5.42 -0.91 7.62
CA THR A 138 4.93 -1.43 8.91
C THR A 138 5.87 -1.13 10.09
N GLU A 139 7.16 -0.93 9.82
CA GLU A 139 8.13 -0.47 10.80
C GLU A 139 8.09 1.05 11.03
N GLY A 140 7.23 1.78 10.30
CA GLY A 140 7.08 3.23 10.43
C GLY A 140 8.23 4.05 9.81
N ASN A 141 9.06 3.44 8.96
CA ASN A 141 10.13 4.13 8.24
C ASN A 141 9.58 4.96 7.07
N LEU A 142 8.38 4.62 6.59
CA LEU A 142 7.63 5.31 5.52
C LEU A 142 6.30 5.81 6.07
N ASP A 143 5.77 6.88 5.47
CA ASP A 143 4.41 7.34 5.71
C ASP A 143 3.43 6.67 4.71
N LEU A 144 3.92 6.41 3.51
CA LEU A 144 3.21 5.69 2.46
C LEU A 144 4.22 5.15 1.43
N PHE A 145 3.75 4.27 0.54
CA PHE A 145 4.49 3.97 -0.68
C PHE A 145 3.59 3.93 -1.92
N VAL A 146 4.19 4.27 -3.07
CA VAL A 146 3.57 4.25 -4.39
C VAL A 146 4.48 3.47 -5.32
N SER A 147 4.02 2.33 -5.84
CA SER A 147 4.83 1.45 -6.69
C SER A 147 3.97 0.48 -7.51
N SER A 148 2.94 0.99 -8.19
CA SER A 148 2.01 0.21 -9.02
C SER A 148 1.42 -1.00 -8.29
N ILE A 149 1.10 -0.88 -7.01
CA ILE A 149 0.62 -1.98 -6.18
C ILE A 149 -0.83 -2.30 -6.49
N SER A 150 -1.10 -3.57 -6.74
CA SER A 150 -2.45 -4.08 -6.94
C SER A 150 -3.20 -4.16 -5.60
N ALA A 151 -4.23 -3.33 -5.46
CA ALA A 151 -5.05 -3.24 -4.24
C ALA A 151 -6.01 -4.43 -4.07
N ASN A 152 -6.40 -5.04 -5.16
CA ASN A 152 -7.40 -6.12 -5.18
C ASN A 152 -6.79 -7.54 -5.24
N VAL A 153 -5.50 -7.66 -4.94
CA VAL A 153 -4.79 -8.94 -4.90
C VAL A 153 -4.43 -9.27 -3.46
N ALA A 154 -5.05 -10.33 -2.93
CA ALA A 154 -4.64 -10.91 -1.66
C ALA A 154 -3.25 -11.54 -1.82
N ALA A 155 -2.32 -11.18 -0.93
CA ALA A 155 -0.97 -11.69 -0.96
C ALA A 155 -0.41 -11.86 0.45
N PRO A 156 0.42 -12.86 0.70
CA PRO A 156 1.13 -13.02 1.96
C PRO A 156 1.96 -11.78 2.30
N GLY A 157 2.09 -11.46 3.58
CA GLY A 157 2.90 -10.33 4.06
C GLY A 157 2.27 -8.95 3.89
N ARG A 158 0.99 -8.86 3.50
CA ARG A 158 0.26 -7.59 3.39
C ARG A 158 -0.67 -7.30 4.58
N ILE A 159 -0.38 -7.93 5.72
CA ILE A 159 -1.09 -7.68 6.98
C ILE A 159 -0.64 -6.33 7.54
N GLY A 160 -1.56 -5.59 8.16
CA GLY A 160 -1.28 -4.25 8.71
C GLY A 160 -1.24 -3.13 7.65
N LEU A 161 -1.62 -3.44 6.40
CA LEU A 161 -1.61 -2.48 5.30
C LEU A 161 -3.02 -2.09 4.88
N ALA A 162 -3.15 -0.84 4.48
CA ALA A 162 -4.37 -0.32 3.90
C ALA A 162 -4.11 0.39 2.57
N TYR A 163 -5.11 0.37 1.70
CA TYR A 163 -5.01 0.88 0.34
C TYR A 163 -5.91 2.09 0.17
N SER A 164 -5.45 3.07 -0.59
CA SER A 164 -6.29 4.17 -1.08
C SER A 164 -7.30 3.67 -2.10
N ASN A 165 -8.21 4.54 -2.54
CA ASN A 165 -8.89 4.37 -3.80
C ASN A 165 -7.85 4.21 -4.92
N PRO A 166 -8.15 3.45 -5.98
CA PRO A 166 -7.21 3.30 -7.08
C PRO A 166 -6.92 4.60 -7.81
N TYR A 167 -5.66 4.82 -8.18
CA TYR A 167 -5.26 5.87 -9.12
C TYR A 167 -5.09 5.35 -10.54
N PHE A 168 -5.09 4.03 -10.72
CA PHE A 168 -4.96 3.37 -12.03
C PHE A 168 -5.84 2.14 -12.11
N TYR A 169 -6.76 2.12 -13.09
CA TYR A 169 -7.81 1.09 -13.21
C TYR A 169 -7.58 0.08 -14.33
N ALA A 170 -6.61 0.31 -15.21
CA ALA A 170 -6.34 -0.52 -16.37
C ALA A 170 -5.15 -1.49 -16.15
N GLY A 171 -4.95 -1.93 -14.90
CA GLY A 171 -3.91 -2.89 -14.56
C GLY A 171 -4.35 -4.33 -14.80
N GLY A 172 -3.39 -5.22 -14.86
CA GLY A 172 -3.56 -6.67 -14.96
C GLY A 172 -2.25 -7.36 -15.19
N ILE A 173 -2.25 -8.68 -15.15
CA ILE A 173 -1.09 -9.50 -15.49
C ILE A 173 -1.14 -9.80 -16.98
N GLY A 174 -0.07 -9.47 -17.69
CA GLY A 174 0.17 -9.82 -19.08
C GLY A 174 1.38 -10.75 -19.23
N GLY A 175 1.76 -11.02 -20.46
CA GLY A 175 2.92 -11.85 -20.78
C GLY A 175 3.67 -11.36 -22.01
N ILE A 176 4.99 -11.54 -21.99
CA ILE A 176 5.88 -11.27 -23.13
C ILE A 176 6.81 -12.46 -23.39
N THR A 177 7.20 -12.66 -24.62
CA THR A 177 8.14 -13.70 -25.03
C THR A 177 9.03 -13.21 -26.16
N ALA A 178 10.27 -13.69 -26.23
CA ALA A 178 11.13 -13.55 -27.39
C ALA A 178 10.97 -14.72 -28.39
N ARG A 179 10.14 -15.72 -28.06
CA ARG A 179 9.97 -16.95 -28.82
C ARG A 179 8.67 -16.94 -29.64
N PRO A 180 8.74 -16.91 -30.99
CA PRO A 180 7.54 -16.93 -31.84
C PRO A 180 6.67 -18.16 -31.63
N ASP A 181 7.29 -19.35 -31.45
CA ASP A 181 6.56 -20.62 -31.22
C ASP A 181 5.75 -20.61 -29.90
N VAL A 182 6.27 -19.95 -28.84
CA VAL A 182 5.54 -19.75 -27.59
C VAL A 182 4.35 -18.82 -27.82
N SER A 183 4.55 -17.73 -28.55
CA SER A 183 3.47 -16.80 -28.91
C SER A 183 2.36 -17.48 -29.71
N GLU A 184 2.71 -18.27 -30.74
CA GLU A 184 1.76 -19.00 -31.53
C GLU A 184 0.97 -20.02 -30.70
N ARG A 185 1.67 -20.78 -29.85
CA ARG A 185 1.07 -21.74 -28.93
C ARG A 185 0.05 -21.10 -28.02
N VAL A 186 0.44 -20.02 -27.32
CA VAL A 186 -0.44 -19.30 -26.41
C VAL A 186 -1.64 -18.72 -27.16
N ASN A 187 -1.42 -18.10 -28.32
CA ASN A 187 -2.49 -17.57 -29.15
C ASN A 187 -3.48 -18.62 -29.60
N ALA A 188 -3.02 -19.86 -29.88
CA ALA A 188 -3.90 -20.96 -30.26
C ALA A 188 -4.86 -21.38 -29.15
N TYR A 189 -4.39 -21.32 -27.89
CA TYR A 189 -5.23 -21.58 -26.71
C TYR A 189 -6.19 -20.43 -26.41
N ILE A 190 -5.69 -19.18 -26.46
CA ILE A 190 -6.50 -18.00 -26.16
C ILE A 190 -7.65 -17.81 -27.13
N ARG A 191 -7.46 -18.17 -28.41
CA ARG A 191 -8.55 -18.12 -29.41
C ARG A 191 -9.76 -18.99 -29.05
N ARG A 192 -9.61 -19.93 -28.12
CA ARG A 192 -10.70 -20.73 -27.57
C ARG A 192 -11.44 -20.03 -26.44
N SER A 193 -10.88 -18.98 -25.87
CA SER A 193 -11.52 -18.19 -24.81
C SER A 193 -12.34 -17.05 -25.44
N SER A 194 -13.61 -16.95 -25.05
CA SER A 194 -14.50 -15.83 -25.44
C SER A 194 -14.46 -14.68 -24.42
N GLU A 195 -13.69 -14.80 -23.35
CA GLU A 195 -13.70 -13.88 -22.23
C GLU A 195 -12.75 -12.68 -22.41
N ARG A 196 -13.00 -11.60 -21.63
CA ARG A 196 -12.13 -10.42 -21.61
C ARG A 196 -10.83 -10.64 -20.82
N VAL A 197 -10.80 -11.67 -20.01
CA VAL A 197 -9.66 -12.14 -19.23
C VAL A 197 -9.44 -13.59 -19.62
N ALA A 198 -8.21 -14.01 -19.88
CA ALA A 198 -7.92 -15.36 -20.29
C ALA A 198 -8.24 -16.35 -19.16
N ASP A 199 -8.86 -17.47 -19.53
CA ASP A 199 -9.17 -18.54 -18.61
C ASP A 199 -7.89 -19.16 -18.02
N ALA A 200 -7.83 -19.30 -16.68
CA ALA A 200 -6.65 -19.77 -15.97
C ALA A 200 -6.28 -21.22 -16.33
N GLN A 201 -7.27 -22.09 -16.58
CA GLN A 201 -7.01 -23.46 -16.96
C GLN A 201 -6.41 -23.54 -18.37
N LEU A 202 -6.99 -22.82 -19.34
CA LEU A 202 -6.44 -22.73 -20.69
C LEU A 202 -5.03 -22.17 -20.69
N MET A 203 -4.74 -21.17 -19.85
CA MET A 203 -3.40 -20.63 -19.70
C MET A 203 -2.43 -21.63 -19.07
N SER A 204 -2.87 -22.39 -18.07
CA SER A 204 -2.05 -23.44 -17.47
C SER A 204 -1.66 -24.50 -18.50
N GLU A 205 -2.60 -24.92 -19.33
CA GLU A 205 -2.35 -25.88 -20.42
C GLU A 205 -1.42 -25.29 -21.50
N ALA A 206 -1.65 -24.02 -21.87
CA ALA A 206 -0.83 -23.32 -22.87
C ALA A 206 0.63 -23.17 -22.43
N LEU A 207 0.87 -22.96 -21.15
CA LEU A 207 2.19 -22.68 -20.61
C LEU A 207 2.91 -23.92 -20.06
N ALA A 208 2.26 -25.07 -19.97
CA ALA A 208 2.88 -26.28 -19.44
C ALA A 208 4.19 -26.66 -20.18
N GLY A 209 5.22 -26.98 -19.41
CA GLY A 209 6.57 -27.26 -19.88
C GLY A 209 7.45 -26.06 -20.20
N LEU A 210 6.93 -24.84 -20.08
CA LEU A 210 7.72 -23.62 -20.29
C LEU A 210 8.38 -23.13 -18.99
N THR A 211 9.49 -22.43 -19.16
CA THR A 211 10.16 -21.68 -18.10
C THR A 211 9.58 -20.27 -18.05
N VAL A 212 8.83 -19.99 -16.99
CA VAL A 212 8.09 -18.74 -16.80
C VAL A 212 8.75 -17.91 -15.70
N ALA A 213 9.21 -16.72 -16.04
CA ALA A 213 9.77 -15.78 -15.07
C ALA A 213 8.71 -14.79 -14.58
N VAL A 214 8.82 -14.44 -13.31
CA VAL A 214 8.04 -13.40 -12.63
C VAL A 214 8.93 -12.60 -11.69
N GLN A 215 8.59 -11.34 -11.44
CA GLN A 215 9.26 -10.60 -10.36
C GLN A 215 8.71 -11.08 -9.00
N GLU A 216 9.64 -11.32 -8.06
CA GLU A 216 9.32 -11.79 -6.70
C GLU A 216 8.48 -10.77 -5.93
N GLY A 217 7.49 -11.26 -5.17
CA GLY A 217 6.58 -10.43 -4.35
C GLY A 217 5.44 -9.76 -5.13
N THR A 218 5.36 -9.97 -6.45
CA THR A 218 4.33 -9.34 -7.29
C THR A 218 3.08 -10.21 -7.42
N SER A 219 1.98 -9.59 -7.88
CA SER A 219 0.75 -10.31 -8.24
C SER A 219 0.96 -11.39 -9.30
N ALA A 220 1.93 -11.19 -10.20
CA ALA A 220 2.27 -12.17 -11.22
C ALA A 220 2.85 -13.46 -10.62
N GLN A 221 3.69 -13.36 -9.58
CA GLN A 221 4.16 -14.54 -8.85
C GLN A 221 2.99 -15.30 -8.23
N PHE A 222 2.16 -14.60 -7.44
CA PHE A 222 1.03 -15.25 -6.74
C PHE A 222 0.02 -15.87 -7.70
N TYR A 223 -0.22 -15.22 -8.85
CA TYR A 223 -1.06 -15.79 -9.90
C TYR A 223 -0.44 -17.06 -10.47
N ALA A 224 0.85 -17.04 -10.83
CA ALA A 224 1.54 -18.18 -11.41
C ALA A 224 1.55 -19.37 -10.44
N GLU A 225 1.86 -19.14 -9.17
CA GLU A 225 1.85 -20.16 -8.12
C GLU A 225 0.47 -20.79 -7.90
N ALA A 226 -0.58 -19.99 -7.92
CA ALA A 226 -1.95 -20.45 -7.66
C ALA A 226 -2.59 -21.14 -8.87
N ASN A 227 -2.29 -20.70 -10.09
CA ASN A 227 -3.08 -21.05 -11.27
C ASN A 227 -2.33 -21.83 -12.34
N LEU A 228 -1.00 -21.72 -12.43
CA LEU A 228 -0.24 -22.32 -13.53
C LEU A 228 0.44 -23.61 -13.08
N LYS A 229 0.04 -24.72 -13.68
CA LYS A 229 0.59 -26.05 -13.39
C LYS A 229 1.51 -26.51 -14.51
N GLY A 230 2.52 -27.32 -14.16
CA GLY A 230 3.43 -27.89 -15.14
C GLY A 230 4.41 -26.90 -15.76
N ILE A 231 4.56 -25.69 -15.23
CA ILE A 231 5.58 -24.72 -15.59
C ILE A 231 6.84 -24.89 -14.72
N THR A 232 7.97 -24.43 -15.24
CA THR A 232 9.17 -24.17 -14.43
C THR A 232 9.12 -22.69 -14.02
N LEU A 233 8.74 -22.41 -12.76
CA LEU A 233 8.63 -21.05 -12.27
C LEU A 233 10.00 -20.50 -11.85
N VAL A 234 10.33 -19.32 -12.33
CA VAL A 234 11.55 -18.58 -12.02
C VAL A 234 11.19 -17.26 -11.34
N LEU A 235 11.74 -17.04 -10.16
CA LEU A 235 11.59 -15.81 -9.39
C LEU A 235 12.79 -14.91 -9.67
N CYS A 236 12.53 -13.71 -10.15
CA CYS A 236 13.56 -12.70 -10.44
C CYS A 236 13.40 -11.51 -9.50
N ASP A 237 14.50 -10.91 -9.10
CA ASP A 237 14.49 -9.70 -8.25
C ASP A 237 13.83 -8.50 -8.95
N SER A 238 13.95 -8.47 -10.30
CA SER A 238 13.41 -7.37 -11.11
C SER A 238 13.05 -7.84 -12.53
N LEU A 239 12.29 -7.04 -13.25
CA LEU A 239 12.02 -7.27 -14.67
C LEU A 239 13.28 -7.23 -15.52
N PRO A 240 14.23 -6.27 -15.36
CA PRO A 240 15.53 -6.32 -16.05
C PRO A 240 16.29 -7.63 -15.81
N ALA A 241 16.31 -8.14 -14.59
CA ALA A 241 16.97 -9.42 -14.28
C ALA A 241 16.40 -10.58 -15.08
N ALA A 242 15.09 -10.60 -15.32
CA ALA A 242 14.44 -11.63 -16.12
C ALA A 242 14.89 -11.61 -17.60
N PHE A 243 15.17 -10.42 -18.15
CA PHE A 243 15.69 -10.30 -19.54
C PHE A 243 17.13 -10.76 -19.66
N GLU A 244 17.94 -10.60 -18.65
CA GLU A 244 19.37 -10.93 -18.64
C GLU A 244 19.64 -12.37 -18.17
N SER A 245 18.62 -13.10 -17.71
CA SER A 245 18.78 -14.46 -17.21
C SER A 245 19.12 -15.45 -18.33
N GLN A 246 20.31 -16.03 -18.23
CA GLN A 246 20.77 -17.09 -19.14
C GLN A 246 20.59 -18.48 -18.52
N HIS A 247 20.59 -18.57 -17.19
CA HIS A 247 20.45 -19.82 -16.45
C HIS A 247 19.52 -19.62 -15.25
N PRO A 248 18.28 -20.14 -15.29
CA PRO A 248 17.67 -20.85 -16.42
C PRO A 248 17.28 -19.89 -17.55
N PRO A 249 17.27 -20.38 -18.82
CA PRO A 249 16.75 -19.61 -19.93
C PRO A 249 15.25 -19.39 -19.76
N ILE A 250 14.78 -18.20 -20.08
CA ILE A 250 13.39 -17.79 -19.88
C ILE A 250 12.62 -17.89 -21.21
N ASP A 251 11.54 -18.64 -21.22
CA ASP A 251 10.65 -18.74 -22.37
C ASP A 251 9.61 -17.62 -22.40
N LEU A 252 9.14 -17.21 -21.21
CA LEU A 252 8.07 -16.25 -21.03
C LEU A 252 8.27 -15.44 -19.76
N ILE A 253 7.95 -14.15 -19.80
CA ILE A 253 7.88 -13.30 -18.61
C ILE A 253 6.43 -12.90 -18.37
N LEU A 254 5.90 -13.16 -17.18
CA LEU A 254 4.63 -12.61 -16.71
C LEU A 254 4.88 -11.42 -15.78
N GLY A 255 4.09 -10.40 -15.96
CA GLY A 255 4.20 -9.18 -15.17
C GLY A 255 3.01 -8.26 -15.43
N LYS A 256 3.09 -7.04 -14.90
CA LYS A 256 2.03 -6.05 -15.11
C LYS A 256 1.93 -5.66 -16.59
N GLU A 257 0.74 -5.86 -17.19
CA GLU A 257 0.53 -5.63 -18.62
C GLU A 257 0.96 -4.23 -19.06
N PRO A 258 0.61 -3.12 -18.38
CA PRO A 258 1.03 -1.79 -18.82
C PRO A 258 2.56 -1.62 -18.86
N VAL A 259 3.28 -2.27 -17.95
CA VAL A 259 4.75 -2.26 -17.90
C VAL A 259 5.33 -3.09 -19.04
N LEU A 260 4.83 -4.29 -19.25
CA LEU A 260 5.27 -5.18 -20.33
C LEU A 260 5.00 -4.57 -21.70
N ASN A 261 3.83 -3.97 -21.89
CA ASN A 261 3.44 -3.28 -23.11
C ASN A 261 4.37 -2.09 -23.41
N TYR A 262 4.65 -1.25 -22.39
CA TYR A 262 5.64 -0.18 -22.52
C TYR A 262 7.02 -0.72 -22.89
N THR A 263 7.45 -1.78 -22.20
CA THR A 263 8.78 -2.39 -22.38
C THR A 263 8.99 -2.88 -23.80
N VAL A 264 8.06 -3.66 -24.37
CA VAL A 264 8.22 -4.18 -25.74
C VAL A 264 8.13 -3.10 -26.80
N ARG A 265 7.36 -2.04 -26.54
CA ARG A 265 7.23 -0.91 -27.48
C ARG A 265 8.44 0.03 -27.49
N ARG A 266 9.10 0.21 -26.35
CA ARG A 266 10.08 1.29 -26.14
C ARG A 266 11.49 0.81 -25.78
N VAL A 267 11.62 -0.33 -25.09
CA VAL A 267 12.86 -0.76 -24.48
C VAL A 267 13.39 -2.03 -25.12
N ARG A 268 12.58 -3.08 -25.22
CA ARG A 268 12.95 -4.43 -25.67
C ARG A 268 12.14 -4.86 -26.89
N LYS A 269 12.50 -4.30 -28.03
CA LYS A 269 11.83 -4.59 -29.32
C LYS A 269 12.07 -6.01 -29.86
N ASP A 270 13.01 -6.72 -29.25
CA ASP A 270 13.31 -8.14 -29.49
C ASP A 270 12.31 -9.09 -28.81
N TRP A 271 11.46 -8.56 -27.92
CA TRP A 271 10.37 -9.28 -27.28
C TRP A 271 9.02 -8.86 -27.87
N GLN A 272 8.04 -9.75 -27.78
CA GLN A 272 6.68 -9.50 -28.25
C GLN A 272 5.68 -9.70 -27.14
N LEU A 273 4.65 -8.85 -27.13
CA LEU A 273 3.53 -8.96 -26.21
C LEU A 273 2.64 -10.12 -26.62
N LEU A 274 2.24 -10.94 -25.67
CA LEU A 274 1.17 -11.91 -25.91
C LEU A 274 -0.16 -11.17 -26.07
N THR A 275 -0.96 -11.60 -27.05
CA THR A 275 -2.20 -10.93 -27.41
C THR A 275 -3.38 -11.89 -27.37
N MET A 276 -4.54 -11.35 -27.05
CA MET A 276 -5.83 -12.01 -27.20
C MET A 276 -6.17 -12.16 -28.69
N GLY A 277 -7.11 -13.05 -29.02
CA GLY A 277 -7.54 -13.29 -30.41
C GLY A 277 -8.04 -12.06 -31.17
N ASN A 278 -8.35 -10.98 -30.45
CA ASN A 278 -8.74 -9.68 -31.00
C ASN A 278 -7.56 -8.69 -31.19
N GLY A 279 -6.33 -9.16 -31.00
CA GLY A 279 -5.10 -8.34 -31.11
C GLY A 279 -4.81 -7.43 -29.92
N LYS A 280 -5.67 -7.41 -28.88
CA LYS A 280 -5.40 -6.69 -27.64
C LYS A 280 -4.39 -7.44 -26.77
N PRO A 281 -3.67 -6.73 -25.89
CA PRO A 281 -2.78 -7.40 -24.93
C PRO A 281 -3.49 -8.52 -24.16
N LEU A 282 -2.76 -9.62 -23.93
CA LEU A 282 -3.21 -10.67 -23.01
C LEU A 282 -3.37 -10.10 -21.61
N VAL A 283 -4.52 -10.34 -21.01
CA VAL A 283 -4.82 -9.97 -19.62
C VAL A 283 -5.29 -11.21 -18.86
N LEU A 284 -4.52 -11.62 -17.86
CA LEU A 284 -4.82 -12.77 -17.00
C LEU A 284 -5.64 -12.40 -15.77
N THR A 285 -5.51 -11.15 -15.29
CA THR A 285 -6.24 -10.61 -14.15
C THR A 285 -6.65 -9.18 -14.43
N ARG A 286 -7.62 -8.70 -13.64
CA ARG A 286 -7.91 -7.24 -13.59
C ARG A 286 -7.39 -6.70 -12.28
N GLU A 287 -6.51 -5.74 -12.36
CA GLU A 287 -5.88 -5.13 -11.20
C GLU A 287 -6.09 -3.62 -11.18
N HIS A 288 -6.19 -3.09 -9.98
CA HIS A 288 -6.27 -1.67 -9.71
C HIS A 288 -5.08 -1.27 -8.85
N TYR A 289 -4.35 -0.22 -9.25
CA TYR A 289 -3.18 0.21 -8.49
C TYR A 289 -3.56 1.32 -7.54
N ALA A 290 -3.09 1.20 -6.30
CA ALA A 290 -3.39 2.11 -5.21
C ALA A 290 -2.14 2.54 -4.44
N ILE A 291 -2.26 3.62 -3.69
CA ILE A 291 -1.28 4.05 -2.69
C ILE A 291 -1.45 3.17 -1.46
N VAL A 292 -0.34 2.79 -0.84
CA VAL A 292 -0.36 1.97 0.37
C VAL A 292 0.04 2.80 1.58
N THR A 293 -0.71 2.66 2.65
CA THR A 293 -0.45 3.24 3.97
C THR A 293 -0.50 2.15 5.02
N ASP A 294 0.03 2.42 6.19
CA ASP A 294 -0.28 1.62 7.36
C ASP A 294 -1.80 1.58 7.61
N GLU A 295 -2.34 0.49 8.14
CA GLU A 295 -3.79 0.35 8.36
C GLU A 295 -4.33 1.35 9.39
N GLU A 296 -3.51 1.74 10.37
CA GLU A 296 -3.87 2.72 11.39
C GLU A 296 -3.86 4.17 10.86
N SER A 297 -3.22 4.41 9.70
CA SER A 297 -3.11 5.73 9.04
C SER A 297 -4.41 6.16 8.34
N TYR A 298 -5.56 5.98 8.98
CA TYR A 298 -6.86 6.23 8.36
C TYR A 298 -7.09 7.68 7.91
N ARG A 299 -6.53 8.67 8.62
CA ARG A 299 -6.68 10.09 8.26
C ARG A 299 -5.85 10.45 7.03
N LEU A 300 -4.62 9.95 6.96
CA LEU A 300 -3.79 10.09 5.77
C LEU A 300 -4.48 9.40 4.58
N ARG A 301 -4.96 8.18 4.75
CA ARG A 301 -5.67 7.45 3.69
C ARG A 301 -6.93 8.18 3.21
N ARG A 302 -7.72 8.74 4.14
CA ARG A 302 -8.89 9.57 3.77
C ARG A 302 -8.47 10.79 2.96
N PHE A 303 -7.44 11.51 3.41
CA PHE A 303 -6.90 12.66 2.67
C PHE A 303 -6.46 12.26 1.25
N LEU A 304 -5.76 11.12 1.11
CA LEU A 304 -5.36 10.58 -0.20
C LEU A 304 -6.56 10.24 -1.08
N ASN A 305 -7.60 9.64 -0.52
CA ASN A 305 -8.83 9.32 -1.25
C ASN A 305 -9.55 10.58 -1.75
N ASP A 306 -9.64 11.60 -0.90
CA ASP A 306 -10.22 12.90 -1.27
C ASP A 306 -9.37 13.60 -2.36
N LEU A 307 -8.05 13.48 -2.31
CA LEU A 307 -7.16 13.97 -3.36
C LEU A 307 -7.39 13.21 -4.68
N LEU A 308 -7.35 11.88 -4.64
CA LEU A 308 -7.53 11.06 -5.84
C LEU A 308 -8.88 11.32 -6.51
N PHE A 309 -9.94 11.49 -5.72
CA PHE A 309 -11.25 11.89 -6.22
C PHE A 309 -11.18 13.24 -6.99
N ARG A 310 -10.54 14.26 -6.40
CA ARG A 310 -10.37 15.56 -7.09
C ARG A 310 -9.52 15.47 -8.36
N LEU A 311 -8.46 14.67 -8.35
CA LEU A 311 -7.62 14.45 -9.52
C LEU A 311 -8.37 13.73 -10.65
N ASP A 312 -9.26 12.80 -10.28
CA ASP A 312 -10.13 12.10 -11.26
C ASP A 312 -11.19 13.04 -11.83
N GLU A 313 -11.93 13.75 -10.99
CA GLU A 313 -12.96 14.73 -11.39
C GLU A 313 -12.40 15.85 -12.28
N SER A 314 -11.16 16.31 -12.03
CA SER A 314 -10.50 17.31 -12.84
C SER A 314 -9.91 16.76 -14.15
N GLY A 315 -9.95 15.45 -14.38
CA GLY A 315 -9.31 14.79 -15.51
C GLY A 315 -7.78 14.64 -15.37
N ARG A 316 -7.20 15.07 -14.25
CA ARG A 316 -5.74 15.06 -14.03
C ARG A 316 -5.14 13.64 -14.06
N LEU A 317 -5.84 12.63 -13.51
CA LEU A 317 -5.39 11.25 -13.60
C LEU A 317 -5.37 10.73 -15.04
N ILE A 318 -6.30 11.18 -15.88
CA ILE A 318 -6.34 10.84 -17.31
C ILE A 318 -5.14 11.47 -18.02
N GLU A 319 -4.85 12.75 -17.77
CA GLU A 319 -3.70 13.45 -18.37
C GLU A 319 -2.38 12.78 -17.99
N MET A 320 -2.19 12.44 -16.70
CA MET A 320 -1.01 11.72 -16.24
C MET A 320 -0.86 10.38 -16.96
N ARG A 321 -1.95 9.62 -17.07
CA ARG A 321 -1.93 8.34 -17.78
C ARG A 321 -1.56 8.52 -19.25
N GLN A 322 -2.16 9.47 -19.97
CA GLN A 322 -1.84 9.75 -21.37
C GLN A 322 -0.37 10.11 -21.54
N ARG A 323 0.15 11.02 -20.71
CA ARG A 323 1.55 11.44 -20.74
C ARG A 323 2.51 10.26 -20.61
N TRP A 324 2.28 9.36 -19.68
CA TRP A 324 3.25 8.32 -19.36
C TRP A 324 3.10 7.05 -20.19
N LEU A 325 1.90 6.66 -20.58
CA LEU A 325 1.66 5.41 -21.31
C LEU A 325 1.55 5.62 -22.82
N GLU A 326 1.02 6.75 -23.27
CA GLU A 326 0.70 6.97 -24.68
C GLU A 326 1.72 7.88 -25.37
N GLU A 327 2.14 8.97 -24.72
CA GLU A 327 3.12 9.89 -25.28
C GLU A 327 4.54 9.31 -25.31
N ASN A 328 5.36 9.86 -26.19
CA ASN A 328 6.78 9.52 -26.23
C ASN A 328 7.56 10.40 -25.25
N TYR A 329 7.63 10.00 -23.98
CA TYR A 329 8.41 10.71 -22.97
C TYR A 329 9.89 10.67 -23.32
N ALA A 330 10.52 11.85 -23.46
CA ALA A 330 11.92 11.98 -23.89
C ALA A 330 12.90 11.68 -22.73
N TYR A 331 12.89 10.43 -22.27
CA TYR A 331 13.87 9.93 -21.30
C TYR A 331 15.24 9.69 -21.99
N PRO A 332 16.39 9.96 -21.34
CA PRO A 332 16.55 10.52 -19.99
C PRO A 332 16.50 12.05 -19.90
N ARG A 333 16.50 12.76 -21.02
CA ARG A 333 16.69 14.22 -21.08
C ARG A 333 15.65 14.99 -20.24
N ARG A 334 14.35 14.69 -20.38
CA ARG A 334 13.31 15.34 -19.57
C ARG A 334 13.37 14.93 -18.09
N ALA A 335 13.79 13.71 -17.81
CA ALA A 335 13.92 13.24 -16.43
C ALA A 335 14.96 14.04 -15.64
N ALA A 336 16.00 14.56 -16.29
CA ALA A 336 17.02 15.40 -15.67
C ALA A 336 16.45 16.70 -15.09
N THR A 337 15.43 17.28 -15.73
CA THR A 337 14.81 18.55 -15.31
C THR A 337 13.51 18.35 -14.52
N GLU A 338 12.75 17.33 -14.88
CA GLU A 338 11.41 17.07 -14.30
C GLU A 338 11.42 16.03 -13.18
N GLY A 339 12.50 15.26 -13.01
CA GLY A 339 12.62 14.21 -12.00
C GLY A 339 12.60 14.76 -10.57
N LEU A 340 12.07 13.99 -9.62
CA LEU A 340 12.22 14.29 -8.20
C LEU A 340 13.62 13.90 -7.72
N PRO A 341 14.27 14.74 -6.92
CA PRO A 341 15.57 14.41 -6.34
C PRO A 341 15.42 13.37 -5.23
N PHE A 342 16.45 12.55 -5.06
CA PHE A 342 16.58 11.68 -3.90
C PHE A 342 18.05 11.50 -3.51
N ALA A 343 18.29 11.09 -2.25
CA ALA A 343 19.63 10.93 -1.74
C ALA A 343 20.26 9.61 -2.21
N ALA A 344 21.45 9.67 -2.81
CA ALA A 344 22.15 8.52 -3.34
C ALA A 344 22.56 7.49 -2.27
N GLU A 345 22.85 7.95 -1.07
CA GLU A 345 23.20 7.09 0.07
C GLU A 345 22.09 6.15 0.52
N LYS A 346 20.84 6.43 0.12
CA LYS A 346 19.67 5.57 0.40
C LYS A 346 19.42 4.52 -0.67
N MET A 347 20.17 4.57 -1.77
CA MET A 347 20.01 3.61 -2.85
C MET A 347 20.61 2.26 -2.46
N PRO A 348 19.87 1.15 -2.60
CA PRO A 348 20.42 -0.18 -2.32
C PRO A 348 21.67 -0.43 -3.16
N GLN A 349 22.72 -0.96 -2.53
CA GLN A 349 23.90 -1.40 -3.27
C GLN A 349 23.50 -2.43 -4.33
N HIS A 350 24.05 -2.32 -5.54
CA HIS A 350 23.77 -3.25 -6.65
C HIS A 350 22.29 -3.34 -7.02
N TYR A 351 21.54 -2.23 -6.93
CA TYR A 351 20.13 -2.18 -7.30
C TYR A 351 19.86 -2.61 -8.74
N ASP A 352 20.86 -2.43 -9.61
CA ASP A 352 20.89 -2.80 -11.03
C ASP A 352 21.24 -4.28 -11.27
N GLN A 353 21.77 -4.97 -10.24
CA GLN A 353 22.15 -6.37 -10.29
C GLN A 353 21.03 -7.21 -9.69
N GLY A 354 20.08 -7.58 -10.51
CA GLY A 354 19.04 -8.55 -10.15
C GLY A 354 19.48 -9.97 -10.49
N GLN A 355 19.00 -10.93 -9.71
CA GLN A 355 19.20 -12.36 -9.96
C GLN A 355 17.87 -13.05 -10.16
N CYS A 356 17.92 -14.16 -10.90
CA CYS A 356 16.80 -15.07 -11.05
C CYS A 356 17.15 -16.42 -10.43
N ARG A 357 16.16 -17.06 -9.79
CA ARG A 357 16.30 -18.39 -9.17
C ARG A 357 15.07 -19.23 -9.44
N LEU A 358 15.23 -20.54 -9.45
CA LEU A 358 14.07 -21.43 -9.50
C LEU A 358 13.23 -21.28 -8.24
N ALA A 359 11.91 -21.25 -8.41
CA ALA A 359 11.01 -21.29 -7.27
C ALA A 359 11.14 -22.66 -6.55
N ASP A 360 11.14 -22.64 -5.23
CA ASP A 360 11.22 -23.86 -4.43
C ASP A 360 9.95 -24.70 -4.62
N THR A 361 10.11 -25.90 -5.18
CA THR A 361 8.99 -26.83 -5.42
C THR A 361 8.50 -27.52 -4.14
N ARG A 362 9.17 -27.29 -3.00
CA ARG A 362 8.88 -27.99 -1.73
C ARG A 362 7.74 -27.38 -0.90
N SER A 363 7.18 -26.24 -1.31
CA SER A 363 6.10 -25.54 -0.61
C SER A 363 4.73 -25.64 -1.29
N ARG A 364 4.54 -26.62 -2.18
CA ARG A 364 3.26 -26.85 -2.87
C ARG A 364 2.56 -28.09 -2.37
#